data_a531886918bd9c7aab38fabcc84424f4
#
_entry.id   a531886918bd9c7aab38fabcc84424f4
#
_cell.length_a   1.000
_cell.length_b   1.000
_cell.length_c   1.000
_cell.angle_alpha   90.00
_cell.angle_beta   90.00
_cell.angle_gamma   90.00
#
_symmetry.space_group_name_H-M   'P 1'
#
loop_
_entity.id
_entity.type
_entity.pdbx_description
1 polymer ?
#
loop_
_entity_poly.entity_id
_entity_poly.type
_entity_poly.pdbx_seq_one_letter_code
_entity_poly.pdbx_strand_id
1 'polypeptide(L)'
;RPGPMATNGDVMSVNEGTPAFSAVDHAMMAQALRLAERGAYTTKPNPMVGCVIAHGAEVVGQGWHQRAGEPHAEVFALRAAGDRARGATAYVTLEPCAHHGRTPPCAEALIEAGAARVVAAMRDPFPRVDGQGLERLRAAGIAVASGLMEAQARELNRAFLSQVERGRPWLRLKLA
;
A
#
# COMPACT_ATOMS: atom_id res chain seq x y z
N ARG A 1 -4.30 64.09 -9.05
CA ARG A 1 -4.06 62.85 -9.85
C ARG A 1 -4.07 61.69 -8.88
N PRO A 2 -4.96 60.70 -8.98
CA PRO A 2 -4.89 59.47 -8.19
C PRO A 2 -3.90 58.48 -8.83
N GLY A 3 -3.06 57.86 -8.02
CA GLY A 3 -2.14 56.81 -8.40
C GLY A 3 -2.82 55.47 -8.59
N PRO A 4 -2.20 54.51 -9.28
CA PRO A 4 -2.86 53.24 -9.64
C PRO A 4 -2.99 52.30 -8.46
N MET A 5 -4.18 51.68 -8.38
CA MET A 5 -4.50 50.59 -7.45
C MET A 5 -3.65 49.36 -7.78
N ALA A 6 -3.02 48.80 -6.77
CA ALA A 6 -2.39 47.50 -6.84
C ALA A 6 -3.48 46.40 -6.89
N THR A 7 -3.49 45.64 -7.93
CA THR A 7 -4.32 44.45 -8.07
C THR A 7 -3.74 43.35 -7.20
N ASN A 8 -4.49 42.94 -6.19
CA ASN A 8 -4.23 41.71 -5.43
C ASN A 8 -4.34 40.52 -6.38
N GLY A 9 -3.20 39.92 -6.70
CA GLY A 9 -3.19 38.62 -7.35
C GLY A 9 -3.71 37.57 -6.38
N ASP A 10 -4.88 37.02 -6.71
CA ASP A 10 -5.39 35.80 -6.10
C ASP A 10 -4.37 34.68 -6.29
N VAL A 11 -3.66 34.37 -5.20
CA VAL A 11 -2.90 33.12 -5.10
C VAL A 11 -3.96 32.02 -5.00
N MET A 12 -4.28 31.36 -6.11
CA MET A 12 -5.05 30.13 -6.10
C MET A 12 -4.30 29.13 -5.23
N SER A 13 -4.80 28.92 -4.03
CA SER A 13 -4.46 27.79 -3.19
C SER A 13 -4.87 26.53 -3.96
N VAL A 14 -3.88 25.85 -4.54
CA VAL A 14 -4.05 24.48 -5.03
C VAL A 14 -4.30 23.62 -3.83
N ASN A 15 -5.56 23.35 -3.57
CA ASN A 15 -5.99 22.34 -2.62
C ASN A 15 -5.48 20.99 -3.21
N GLU A 16 -4.35 20.49 -2.72
CA GLU A 16 -3.92 19.11 -3.01
C GLU A 16 -4.93 18.18 -2.33
N GLY A 17 -6.09 18.02 -2.97
CA GLY A 17 -7.15 17.16 -2.51
C GLY A 17 -6.62 15.74 -2.39
N THR A 18 -6.86 15.11 -1.24
CA THR A 18 -6.73 13.66 -1.05
C THR A 18 -7.32 12.98 -2.28
N PRO A 19 -6.59 12.09 -2.96
CA PRO A 19 -7.09 11.46 -4.17
C PRO A 19 -8.43 10.78 -3.88
N ALA A 20 -9.45 11.14 -4.66
CA ALA A 20 -10.77 10.54 -4.52
C ALA A 20 -10.69 9.09 -4.99
N PHE A 21 -10.84 8.13 -4.07
CA PHE A 21 -10.90 6.71 -4.38
C PHE A 21 -12.31 6.30 -4.81
N SER A 22 -12.40 5.47 -5.85
CA SER A 22 -13.66 4.94 -6.36
C SER A 22 -14.24 3.86 -5.44
N ALA A 23 -15.51 3.50 -5.66
CA ALA A 23 -16.14 2.36 -4.99
C ALA A 23 -15.40 1.04 -5.30
N VAL A 24 -14.88 0.90 -6.52
CA VAL A 24 -14.06 -0.26 -6.91
C VAL A 24 -12.76 -0.28 -6.13
N ASP A 25 -12.07 0.85 -5.99
CA ASP A 25 -10.85 0.95 -5.17
C ASP A 25 -11.10 0.47 -3.74
N HIS A 26 -12.20 0.92 -3.11
CA HIS A 26 -12.57 0.49 -1.76
C HIS A 26 -12.86 -1.01 -1.69
N ALA A 27 -13.59 -1.56 -2.67
CA ALA A 27 -13.90 -2.99 -2.71
C ALA A 27 -12.64 -3.85 -2.85
N MET A 28 -11.71 -3.45 -3.71
CA MET A 28 -10.43 -4.16 -3.92
C MET A 28 -9.53 -4.08 -2.69
N MET A 29 -9.42 -2.90 -2.06
CA MET A 29 -8.63 -2.76 -0.84
C MET A 29 -9.25 -3.53 0.33
N ALA A 30 -10.58 -3.54 0.47
CA ALA A 30 -11.26 -4.35 1.47
C ALA A 30 -10.97 -5.85 1.28
N GLN A 31 -10.90 -6.31 0.03
CA GLN A 31 -10.50 -7.69 -0.26
C GLN A 31 -9.04 -7.96 0.11
N ALA A 32 -8.13 -7.04 -0.19
CA ALA A 32 -6.73 -7.15 0.20
C ALA A 32 -6.56 -7.23 1.72
N LEU A 33 -7.32 -6.44 2.49
CA LEU A 33 -7.33 -6.50 3.95
C LEU A 33 -7.82 -7.86 4.47
N ARG A 34 -8.89 -8.42 3.90
CA ARG A 34 -9.36 -9.76 4.27
C ARG A 34 -8.33 -10.86 3.97
N LEU A 35 -7.60 -10.73 2.87
CA LEU A 35 -6.49 -11.64 2.56
C LEU A 35 -5.37 -11.53 3.59
N ALA A 36 -5.00 -10.30 3.97
CA ALA A 36 -3.97 -10.06 4.98
C ALA A 36 -4.29 -10.75 6.32
N GLU A 37 -5.53 -10.76 6.74
CA GLU A 37 -5.98 -11.41 7.99
C GLU A 37 -5.64 -12.91 8.05
N ARG A 38 -5.52 -13.58 6.91
CA ARG A 38 -5.14 -15.00 6.84
C ARG A 38 -3.75 -15.29 7.40
N GLY A 39 -2.88 -14.27 7.46
CA GLY A 39 -1.54 -14.36 8.04
C GLY A 39 -1.48 -14.16 9.56
N ALA A 40 -2.60 -13.97 10.26
CA ALA A 40 -2.68 -13.51 11.65
C ALA A 40 -1.82 -14.30 12.66
N TYR A 41 -1.63 -15.59 12.43
CA TYR A 41 -0.90 -16.46 13.36
C TYR A 41 0.45 -16.94 12.85
N THR A 42 0.81 -16.65 11.62
CA THR A 42 1.99 -17.23 10.94
C THR A 42 3.02 -16.21 10.49
N THR A 43 2.67 -14.92 10.40
CA THR A 43 3.57 -13.90 9.87
C THR A 43 4.49 -13.26 10.91
N LYS A 44 4.20 -13.40 12.20
CA LYS A 44 4.99 -12.76 13.27
C LYS A 44 6.48 -13.12 13.16
N PRO A 45 7.39 -12.15 13.32
CA PRO A 45 7.20 -10.76 13.73
C PRO A 45 6.81 -9.80 12.59
N ASN A 46 6.64 -10.30 11.35
CA ASN A 46 6.30 -9.48 10.19
C ASN A 46 4.84 -9.01 10.22
N PRO A 47 4.52 -7.90 9.53
CA PRO A 47 3.15 -7.46 9.40
C PRO A 47 2.31 -8.42 8.55
N MET A 48 1.01 -8.39 8.76
CA MET A 48 0.03 -9.00 7.86
C MET A 48 -0.16 -8.11 6.64
N VAL A 49 0.05 -8.65 5.45
CA VAL A 49 -0.09 -7.93 4.19
C VAL A 49 -0.90 -8.75 3.20
N GLY A 50 -1.80 -8.07 2.50
CA GLY A 50 -2.58 -8.63 1.39
C GLY A 50 -2.40 -7.80 0.13
N CYS A 51 -2.53 -8.45 -1.02
CA CYS A 51 -2.44 -7.82 -2.33
C CYS A 51 -3.53 -8.35 -3.26
N VAL A 52 -4.20 -7.45 -3.97
CA VAL A 52 -5.16 -7.74 -5.03
C VAL A 52 -4.72 -7.02 -6.30
N ILE A 53 -4.64 -7.74 -7.40
CA ILE A 53 -4.36 -7.18 -8.73
C ILE A 53 -5.62 -7.29 -9.56
N ALA A 54 -6.09 -6.17 -10.13
CA ALA A 54 -7.36 -6.11 -10.81
C ALA A 54 -7.34 -5.18 -12.03
N HIS A 55 -8.14 -5.50 -13.02
CA HIS A 55 -8.57 -4.60 -14.09
C HIS A 55 -10.00 -4.13 -13.77
N GLY A 56 -10.15 -2.89 -13.30
CA GLY A 56 -11.43 -2.43 -12.76
C GLY A 56 -11.90 -3.35 -11.63
N ALA A 57 -13.11 -3.90 -11.75
CA ALA A 57 -13.68 -4.84 -10.78
C ALA A 57 -13.24 -6.30 -10.98
N GLU A 58 -12.51 -6.62 -12.06
CA GLU A 58 -12.03 -7.96 -12.35
C GLU A 58 -10.72 -8.26 -11.66
N VAL A 59 -10.74 -9.12 -10.67
CA VAL A 59 -9.54 -9.61 -9.97
C VAL A 59 -8.82 -10.61 -10.87
N VAL A 60 -7.55 -10.33 -11.18
CA VAL A 60 -6.70 -11.22 -12.00
C VAL A 60 -5.64 -11.95 -11.18
N GLY A 61 -5.35 -11.47 -9.97
CA GLY A 61 -4.43 -12.13 -9.05
C GLY A 61 -4.62 -11.61 -7.63
N GLN A 62 -4.36 -12.48 -6.68
CA GLN A 62 -4.44 -12.10 -5.26
C GLN A 62 -3.47 -12.94 -4.43
N GLY A 63 -3.05 -12.41 -3.31
CA GLY A 63 -2.13 -13.07 -2.41
C GLY A 63 -2.05 -12.39 -1.04
N TRP A 64 -1.42 -13.07 -0.11
CA TRP A 64 -1.12 -12.53 1.22
C TRP A 64 0.23 -13.08 1.69
N HIS A 65 0.86 -12.36 2.60
CA HIS A 65 2.05 -12.85 3.28
C HIS A 65 1.66 -14.01 4.20
N GLN A 66 2.11 -15.21 3.85
CA GLN A 66 1.61 -16.44 4.46
C GLN A 66 2.35 -16.82 5.73
N ARG A 67 3.68 -16.60 5.74
CA ARG A 67 4.54 -16.98 6.85
C ARG A 67 5.81 -16.13 6.87
N ALA A 68 6.34 -15.84 8.06
CA ALA A 68 7.62 -15.18 8.20
C ALA A 68 8.72 -15.91 7.42
N GLY A 69 9.51 -15.16 6.63
CA GLY A 69 10.56 -15.70 5.76
C GLY A 69 10.10 -16.16 4.39
N GLU A 70 8.82 -16.28 4.13
CA GLU A 70 8.24 -16.58 2.82
C GLU A 70 8.04 -15.31 1.97
N PRO A 71 7.70 -15.44 0.67
CA PRO A 71 7.46 -14.30 -0.20
C PRO A 71 6.39 -13.33 0.33
N HIS A 72 6.48 -12.07 -0.07
CA HIS A 72 5.49 -11.06 0.24
C HIS A 72 4.19 -11.26 -0.55
N ALA A 73 3.13 -10.61 -0.12
CA ALA A 73 1.80 -10.72 -0.71
C ALA A 73 1.78 -10.41 -2.22
N GLU A 74 2.55 -9.40 -2.64
CA GLU A 74 2.65 -8.98 -4.04
C GLU A 74 3.20 -10.08 -4.93
N VAL A 75 4.17 -10.86 -4.45
CA VAL A 75 4.77 -11.97 -5.21
C VAL A 75 3.72 -13.05 -5.48
N PHE A 76 2.92 -13.42 -4.49
CA PHE A 76 1.83 -14.38 -4.68
C PHE A 76 0.77 -13.85 -5.64
N ALA A 77 0.37 -12.59 -5.50
CA ALA A 77 -0.61 -11.94 -6.37
C ALA A 77 -0.12 -11.87 -7.83
N LEU A 78 1.15 -11.49 -8.05
CA LEU A 78 1.76 -11.43 -9.37
C LEU A 78 1.89 -12.81 -10.03
N ARG A 79 2.24 -13.83 -9.27
CA ARG A 79 2.28 -15.22 -9.76
C ARG A 79 0.90 -15.69 -10.21
N ALA A 80 -0.14 -15.36 -9.45
CA ALA A 80 -1.50 -15.71 -9.80
C ALA A 80 -2.00 -14.93 -11.03
N ALA A 81 -1.64 -13.66 -11.17
CA ALA A 81 -2.04 -12.81 -12.30
C ALA A 81 -1.32 -13.18 -13.59
N GLY A 82 -0.06 -13.58 -13.51
CA GLY A 82 0.77 -13.82 -14.70
C GLY A 82 0.81 -12.58 -15.60
N ASP A 83 0.67 -12.79 -16.90
CA ASP A 83 0.68 -11.72 -17.91
C ASP A 83 -0.48 -10.72 -17.78
N ARG A 84 -1.53 -11.07 -17.06
CA ARG A 84 -2.68 -10.19 -16.80
C ARG A 84 -2.38 -9.09 -15.78
N ALA A 85 -1.24 -9.13 -15.12
CA ALA A 85 -0.77 -8.03 -14.28
C ALA A 85 -0.45 -6.76 -15.08
N ARG A 86 -0.10 -6.92 -16.36
CA ARG A 86 0.21 -5.79 -17.23
C ARG A 86 -1.00 -4.88 -17.40
N GLY A 87 -0.78 -3.58 -17.13
CA GLY A 87 -1.83 -2.57 -17.21
C GLY A 87 -2.85 -2.60 -16.06
N ALA A 88 -2.72 -3.52 -15.11
CA ALA A 88 -3.62 -3.64 -13.97
C ALA A 88 -3.30 -2.65 -12.84
N THR A 89 -4.22 -2.53 -11.90
CA THR A 89 -4.00 -1.86 -10.60
C THR A 89 -3.69 -2.90 -9.54
N ALA A 90 -2.62 -2.67 -8.78
CA ALA A 90 -2.30 -3.45 -7.59
C ALA A 90 -2.73 -2.69 -6.34
N TYR A 91 -3.53 -3.34 -5.51
CA TYR A 91 -3.99 -2.85 -4.20
C TYR A 91 -3.23 -3.60 -3.12
N VAL A 92 -2.43 -2.89 -2.33
CA VAL A 92 -1.59 -3.49 -1.30
C VAL A 92 -1.88 -2.85 0.05
N THR A 93 -2.04 -3.63 1.09
CA THR A 93 -2.39 -3.12 2.42
C THR A 93 -1.24 -2.39 3.12
N LEU A 94 -0.02 -2.55 2.63
CA LEU A 94 1.19 -1.88 3.11
C LEU A 94 2.05 -1.49 1.90
N GLU A 95 2.77 -0.38 1.99
CA GLU A 95 3.70 0.08 0.97
C GLU A 95 4.63 -1.04 0.48
N PRO A 96 4.75 -1.28 -0.84
CA PRO A 96 5.68 -2.24 -1.40
C PRO A 96 7.13 -1.90 -1.06
N CYS A 97 7.91 -2.88 -0.65
CA CYS A 97 9.31 -2.67 -0.28
C CYS A 97 10.17 -2.25 -1.47
N ALA A 98 11.16 -1.37 -1.20
CA ALA A 98 12.12 -0.87 -2.18
C ALA A 98 13.54 -1.42 -1.98
N HIS A 99 13.80 -2.09 -0.88
CA HIS A 99 15.13 -2.62 -0.55
C HIS A 99 15.27 -4.09 -0.94
N HIS A 100 16.47 -4.48 -1.36
CA HIS A 100 16.82 -5.86 -1.65
C HIS A 100 16.97 -6.66 -0.35
N GLY A 101 16.24 -7.76 -0.27
CA GLY A 101 16.41 -8.78 0.74
C GLY A 101 16.91 -10.07 0.07
N ARG A 102 16.34 -11.22 0.44
CA ARG A 102 16.60 -12.50 -0.22
C ARG A 102 16.01 -12.58 -1.63
N THR A 103 15.02 -11.75 -1.91
CA THR A 103 14.32 -11.63 -3.19
C THR A 103 14.37 -10.18 -3.67
N PRO A 104 14.17 -9.92 -4.98
CA PRO A 104 14.01 -8.55 -5.48
C PRO A 104 12.91 -7.81 -4.72
N PRO A 105 13.01 -6.47 -4.58
CA PRO A 105 11.97 -5.66 -3.95
C PRO A 105 10.62 -5.81 -4.64
N CYS A 106 9.53 -5.76 -3.87
CA CYS A 106 8.18 -5.84 -4.42
C CYS A 106 7.86 -4.69 -5.39
N ALA A 107 8.42 -3.50 -5.14
CA ALA A 107 8.30 -2.38 -6.08
C ALA A 107 8.88 -2.74 -7.46
N GLU A 108 10.06 -3.36 -7.52
CA GLU A 108 10.66 -3.82 -8.79
C GLU A 108 9.79 -4.89 -9.45
N ALA A 109 9.28 -5.85 -8.70
CA ALA A 109 8.42 -6.90 -9.25
C ALA A 109 7.14 -6.33 -9.90
N LEU A 110 6.53 -5.31 -9.28
CA LEU A 110 5.37 -4.61 -9.83
C LEU A 110 5.72 -3.82 -11.10
N ILE A 111 6.90 -3.20 -11.14
CA ILE A 111 7.41 -2.49 -12.33
C ILE A 111 7.63 -3.47 -13.49
N GLU A 112 8.33 -4.56 -13.24
CA GLU A 112 8.63 -5.59 -14.26
C GLU A 112 7.36 -6.24 -14.81
N ALA A 113 6.36 -6.46 -13.94
CA ALA A 113 5.06 -6.99 -14.35
C ALA A 113 4.24 -6.00 -15.19
N GLY A 114 4.63 -4.73 -15.25
CA GLY A 114 3.95 -3.69 -16.04
C GLY A 114 2.65 -3.20 -15.41
N ALA A 115 2.53 -3.21 -14.09
CA ALA A 115 1.38 -2.60 -13.41
C ALA A 115 1.22 -1.13 -13.82
N ALA A 116 0.00 -0.70 -14.09
CA ALA A 116 -0.29 0.68 -14.47
C ALA A 116 -0.47 1.60 -13.26
N ARG A 117 -0.99 1.05 -12.16
CA ARG A 117 -1.29 1.80 -10.93
C ARG A 117 -1.04 0.94 -9.71
N VAL A 118 -0.57 1.57 -8.63
CA VAL A 118 -0.45 0.95 -7.30
C VAL A 118 -1.14 1.81 -6.27
N VAL A 119 -2.01 1.19 -5.48
CA VAL A 119 -2.72 1.82 -4.36
C VAL A 119 -2.30 1.11 -3.08
N ALA A 120 -1.66 1.85 -2.17
CA ALA A 120 -1.29 1.34 -0.86
C ALA A 120 -2.27 1.86 0.21
N ALA A 121 -2.68 0.99 1.15
CA ALA A 121 -3.51 1.44 2.25
C ALA A 121 -2.74 2.35 3.21
N MET A 122 -1.49 2.03 3.48
CA MET A 122 -0.62 2.83 4.34
C MET A 122 0.83 2.79 3.86
N ARG A 123 1.59 3.81 4.25
CA ARG A 123 3.03 3.88 4.02
C ARG A 123 3.77 3.00 5.04
N ASP A 124 5.02 2.69 4.73
CA ASP A 124 5.86 1.93 5.65
C ASP A 124 6.07 2.72 6.96
N PRO A 125 5.85 2.11 8.13
CA PRO A 125 5.98 2.79 9.41
C PRO A 125 7.44 3.09 9.82
N PHE A 126 8.42 2.46 9.16
CA PHE A 126 9.82 2.73 9.44
C PHE A 126 10.27 4.06 8.82
N PRO A 127 10.75 5.05 9.63
CA PRO A 127 11.08 6.38 9.11
C PRO A 127 12.15 6.39 8.00
N ARG A 128 13.02 5.37 7.98
CA ARG A 128 14.10 5.25 6.98
C ARG A 128 13.65 4.71 5.64
N VAL A 129 12.48 4.07 5.58
CA VAL A 129 11.95 3.44 4.36
C VAL A 129 10.61 4.03 3.92
N ASP A 130 10.00 4.84 4.79
CA ASP A 130 8.73 5.53 4.53
C ASP A 130 8.74 6.25 3.18
N GLY A 131 7.85 5.85 2.29
CA GLY A 131 7.67 6.43 0.97
C GLY A 131 8.65 5.95 -0.11
N GLN A 132 9.72 5.24 0.20
CA GLN A 132 10.72 4.83 -0.79
C GLN A 132 10.16 3.89 -1.87
N GLY A 133 9.31 2.94 -1.48
CA GLY A 133 8.65 2.03 -2.43
C GLY A 133 7.72 2.78 -3.38
N LEU A 134 6.92 3.69 -2.85
CA LEU A 134 6.01 4.52 -3.64
C LEU A 134 6.77 5.46 -4.57
N GLU A 135 7.86 6.08 -4.13
CA GLU A 135 8.71 6.94 -4.96
C GLU A 135 9.39 6.13 -6.09
N ARG A 136 9.85 4.92 -5.79
CA ARG A 136 10.44 4.04 -6.81
C ARG A 136 9.43 3.68 -7.90
N LEU A 137 8.18 3.42 -7.53
CA LEU A 137 7.09 3.16 -8.47
C LEU A 137 6.77 4.40 -9.33
N ARG A 138 6.69 5.59 -8.72
CA ARG A 138 6.48 6.85 -9.45
C ARG A 138 7.60 7.13 -10.44
N ALA A 139 8.85 6.94 -10.05
CA ALA A 139 10.02 7.13 -10.92
C ALA A 139 10.00 6.21 -12.14
N ALA A 140 9.33 5.06 -12.06
CA ALA A 140 9.12 4.14 -13.17
C ALA A 140 7.87 4.47 -14.03
N GLY A 141 7.17 5.55 -13.74
CA GLY A 141 5.99 5.99 -14.48
C GLY A 141 4.67 5.34 -14.06
N ILE A 142 4.64 4.64 -12.92
CA ILE A 142 3.44 4.02 -12.38
C ILE A 142 2.64 5.07 -11.59
N ALA A 143 1.33 5.14 -11.82
CA ALA A 143 0.43 5.97 -11.02
C ALA A 143 0.34 5.41 -9.59
N VAL A 144 0.55 6.24 -8.58
CA VAL A 144 0.60 5.81 -7.17
C VAL A 144 -0.35 6.64 -6.33
N ALA A 145 -1.12 5.96 -5.49
CA ALA A 145 -1.93 6.57 -4.45
C ALA A 145 -1.74 5.83 -3.12
N SER A 146 -1.94 6.50 -1.99
CA SER A 146 -1.85 5.90 -0.66
C SER A 146 -2.89 6.50 0.28
N GLY A 147 -3.18 5.80 1.37
CA GLY A 147 -4.13 6.24 2.40
C GLY A 147 -5.52 5.63 2.29
N LEU A 148 -5.76 4.75 1.31
CA LEU A 148 -7.04 4.07 1.16
C LEU A 148 -7.26 3.05 2.27
N MET A 149 -8.27 3.27 3.10
CA MET A 149 -8.60 2.42 4.27
C MET A 149 -7.41 2.29 5.25
N GLU A 150 -6.66 3.35 5.43
CA GLU A 150 -5.46 3.37 6.29
C GLU A 150 -5.79 2.98 7.73
N ALA A 151 -6.90 3.48 8.29
CA ALA A 151 -7.29 3.16 9.65
C ALA A 151 -7.49 1.64 9.85
N GLN A 152 -8.11 0.97 8.90
CA GLN A 152 -8.31 -0.48 8.91
C GLN A 152 -6.99 -1.25 8.78
N ALA A 153 -6.09 -0.79 7.90
CA ALA A 153 -4.77 -1.40 7.74
C ALA A 153 -3.92 -1.25 9.01
N ARG A 154 -3.97 -0.10 9.67
CA ARG A 154 -3.29 0.14 10.95
C ARG A 154 -3.87 -0.71 12.07
N GLU A 155 -5.19 -0.83 12.16
CA GLU A 155 -5.85 -1.68 13.15
C GLU A 155 -5.46 -3.14 13.00
N LEU A 156 -5.44 -3.65 11.76
CA LEU A 156 -5.02 -5.01 11.44
C LEU A 156 -3.60 -5.30 11.96
N ASN A 157 -2.68 -4.35 11.81
CA ASN A 157 -1.27 -4.48 12.18
C ASN A 157 -0.91 -3.75 13.48
N ARG A 158 -1.86 -3.52 14.36
CA ARG A 158 -1.68 -2.76 15.61
C ARG A 158 -0.47 -3.24 16.44
N ALA A 159 -0.30 -4.54 16.58
CA ALA A 159 0.81 -5.12 17.35
C ALA A 159 2.16 -4.82 16.70
N PHE A 160 2.27 -4.99 15.38
CA PHE A 160 3.46 -4.66 14.60
C PHE A 160 3.78 -3.16 14.69
N LEU A 161 2.79 -2.30 14.49
CA LEU A 161 2.95 -0.84 14.56
C LEU A 161 3.36 -0.36 15.95
N SER A 162 2.81 -0.94 17.01
CA SER A 162 3.21 -0.62 18.38
C SER A 162 4.69 -0.89 18.62
N GLN A 163 5.19 -2.02 18.09
CA GLN A 163 6.61 -2.38 18.20
C GLN A 163 7.49 -1.42 17.40
N VAL A 164 7.12 -1.10 16.17
CA VAL A 164 7.92 -0.25 15.26
C VAL A 164 7.90 1.22 15.67
N GLU A 165 6.71 1.77 15.93
CA GLU A 165 6.53 3.21 16.19
C GLU A 165 6.82 3.58 17.66
N ARG A 166 6.60 2.66 18.59
CA ARG A 166 6.67 2.93 20.05
C ARG A 166 7.71 2.10 20.79
N GLY A 167 8.32 1.12 20.14
CA GLY A 167 9.27 0.20 20.77
C GLY A 167 8.64 -0.69 21.88
N ARG A 168 7.32 -0.83 21.87
CA ARG A 168 6.57 -1.55 22.93
C ARG A 168 5.68 -2.62 22.32
N PRO A 169 5.61 -3.84 22.94
CA PRO A 169 4.67 -4.85 22.51
C PRO A 169 3.24 -4.41 22.77
N TRP A 170 2.32 -4.88 21.94
CA TRP A 170 0.90 -4.74 22.16
C TRP A 170 0.40 -5.93 23.01
N LEU A 171 -0.17 -5.65 24.16
CA LEU A 171 -0.75 -6.66 25.03
C LEU A 171 -2.28 -6.64 24.92
N ARG A 172 -2.85 -7.81 24.70
CA ARG A 172 -4.30 -8.02 24.79
C ARG A 172 -4.58 -9.01 25.93
N LEU A 173 -5.20 -8.51 26.99
CA LEU A 173 -5.69 -9.35 28.07
C LEU A 173 -7.12 -9.78 27.75
N LYS A 174 -7.38 -11.07 27.81
CA LYS A 174 -8.72 -11.65 27.78
C LYS A 174 -8.98 -12.23 29.16
N LEU A 175 -9.90 -11.59 29.90
CA LEU A 175 -10.40 -12.11 31.16
C LEU A 175 -11.59 -13.02 30.87
N ALA A 176 -11.57 -14.21 31.40
CA ALA A 176 -12.68 -15.16 31.32
C ALA A 176 -13.64 -14.96 32.48
#